data_6b54a7737bf3e73a1085ba0639d1e45e
#
_entry.id   6b54a7737bf3e73a1085ba0639d1e45e
#
_cell.length_a   1.000
_cell.length_b   1.000
_cell.length_c   1.000
_cell.angle_alpha   90.00
_cell.angle_beta   90.00
_cell.angle_gamma   90.00
#
_symmetry.space_group_name_H-M   'P 1'
#
loop_
_entity.id
_entity.type
_entity.pdbx_description
1 polymer ?
#
loop_
_entity_poly.entity_id
_entity_poly.type
_entity_poly.pdbx_seq_one_letter_code
_entity_poly.pdbx_strand_id
1 'polypeptide(L)'
;MKVLTFRCELPNGIHARPASAIEQKTACFQSDILLFNKSKQRQANAKSVLALVGADVTVGDECYFTISGNDENLAYEKLKIFIEQEFIHCDGLMPKKDKPEQGMIPIYLSRTLSQIIQGDGVSKGIAKGRSIYMESFDLQKISLSEPSSSQSEQCEILKLALQRARQQFSLDIQQADKAAVDILEAQSQLLDDEDIEACLLEP
;
A
#
# COMPACT_ATOMS: atom_id res chain seq x y z
N MET A 1 -23.67 -18.12 3.44
CA MET A 1 -22.75 -17.43 2.52
C MET A 1 -23.48 -16.32 1.79
N LYS A 2 -22.98 -15.11 1.84
CA LYS A 2 -23.50 -13.92 1.15
C LYS A 2 -22.54 -13.49 0.06
N VAL A 3 -23.06 -12.84 -0.99
CA VAL A 3 -22.25 -12.30 -2.09
C VAL A 3 -22.62 -10.84 -2.29
N LEU A 4 -21.63 -9.94 -2.25
CA LEU A 4 -21.77 -8.50 -2.50
C LEU A 4 -20.98 -8.13 -3.74
N THR A 5 -21.65 -7.77 -4.82
CA THR A 5 -21.04 -7.37 -6.09
C THR A 5 -20.89 -5.86 -6.16
N PHE A 6 -19.78 -5.41 -6.72
CA PHE A 6 -19.54 -4.00 -7.00
C PHE A 6 -18.61 -3.81 -8.20
N ARG A 7 -18.57 -2.60 -8.73
CA ARG A 7 -17.61 -2.19 -9.74
C ARG A 7 -16.62 -1.21 -9.10
N CYS A 8 -15.34 -1.38 -9.36
CA CYS A 8 -14.32 -0.47 -8.84
C CYS A 8 -14.41 0.88 -9.58
N GLU A 9 -14.77 1.93 -8.86
CA GLU A 9 -14.83 3.30 -9.39
C GLU A 9 -13.63 4.15 -8.98
N LEU A 10 -12.71 3.60 -8.17
CA LEU A 10 -11.50 4.30 -7.74
C LEU A 10 -10.56 4.53 -8.92
N PRO A 11 -10.14 5.79 -9.18
CA PRO A 11 -9.29 6.11 -10.32
C PRO A 11 -7.96 5.35 -10.38
N ASN A 12 -7.40 5.03 -9.19
CA ASN A 12 -6.13 4.31 -9.06
C ASN A 12 -6.33 2.84 -8.65
N GLY A 13 -7.58 2.35 -8.60
CA GLY A 13 -7.90 1.00 -8.16
C GLY A 13 -7.67 0.78 -6.66
N ILE A 14 -7.55 -0.49 -6.26
CA ILE A 14 -7.26 -0.88 -4.87
C ILE A 14 -5.74 -0.93 -4.68
N HIS A 15 -5.19 0.13 -4.14
CA HIS A 15 -3.81 0.24 -3.65
C HIS A 15 -3.82 0.28 -2.11
N ALA A 16 -2.67 0.50 -1.46
CA ALA A 16 -2.52 0.40 -0.02
C ALA A 16 -3.61 1.12 0.79
N ARG A 17 -3.99 2.37 0.43
CA ARG A 17 -4.97 3.15 1.17
C ARG A 17 -6.40 2.59 1.10
N PRO A 18 -7.01 2.34 -0.08
CA PRO A 18 -8.29 1.64 -0.15
C PRO A 18 -8.26 0.23 0.42
N ALA A 19 -7.15 -0.51 0.25
CA ALA A 19 -6.99 -1.84 0.81
C ALA A 19 -7.04 -1.81 2.35
N SER A 20 -6.32 -0.87 2.98
CA SER A 20 -6.36 -0.62 4.41
C SER A 20 -7.78 -0.28 4.90
N ALA A 21 -8.52 0.56 4.17
CA ALA A 21 -9.89 0.87 4.53
C ALA A 21 -10.82 -0.36 4.47
N ILE A 22 -10.65 -1.25 3.48
CA ILE A 22 -11.37 -2.53 3.40
C ILE A 22 -11.00 -3.41 4.59
N GLU A 23 -9.72 -3.58 4.86
CA GLU A 23 -9.22 -4.40 5.97
C GLU A 23 -9.81 -3.93 7.30
N GLN A 24 -9.73 -2.65 7.64
CA GLN A 24 -10.32 -2.09 8.87
C GLN A 24 -11.82 -2.37 9.02
N LYS A 25 -12.56 -2.38 7.93
CA LYS A 25 -14.00 -2.69 7.95
C LYS A 25 -14.28 -4.18 8.08
N THR A 26 -13.36 -5.03 7.65
CA THR A 26 -13.55 -6.49 7.63
C THR A 26 -12.92 -7.21 8.83
N ALA A 27 -11.83 -6.69 9.39
CA ALA A 27 -11.11 -7.29 10.51
C ALA A 27 -11.96 -7.50 11.78
N CYS A 28 -12.99 -6.68 12.01
CA CYS A 28 -13.85 -6.80 13.17
C CYS A 28 -14.84 -7.97 13.11
N PHE A 29 -14.98 -8.66 11.98
CA PHE A 29 -15.92 -9.78 11.79
C PHE A 29 -15.22 -11.13 11.95
N GLN A 30 -15.96 -12.12 12.47
CA GLN A 30 -15.48 -13.50 12.56
C GLN A 30 -15.61 -14.25 11.22
N SER A 31 -16.54 -13.82 10.35
CA SER A 31 -16.77 -14.41 9.04
C SER A 31 -15.53 -14.32 8.16
N ASP A 32 -15.32 -15.35 7.35
CA ASP A 32 -14.36 -15.32 6.25
C ASP A 32 -14.89 -14.41 5.14
N ILE A 33 -14.08 -13.44 4.75
CA ILE A 33 -14.44 -12.44 3.74
C ILE A 33 -13.34 -12.44 2.66
N LEU A 34 -13.73 -12.86 1.44
CA LEU A 34 -12.82 -12.91 0.31
C LEU A 34 -13.27 -11.93 -0.77
N LEU A 35 -12.35 -11.17 -1.30
CA LEU A 35 -12.53 -10.34 -2.48
C LEU A 35 -12.16 -11.14 -3.73
N PHE A 36 -13.03 -11.12 -4.74
CA PHE A 36 -12.73 -11.66 -6.06
C PHE A 36 -12.73 -10.54 -7.08
N ASN A 37 -11.62 -10.40 -7.80
CA ASN A 37 -11.55 -9.62 -9.04
C ASN A 37 -11.94 -10.52 -10.20
N LYS A 38 -13.19 -10.40 -10.66
CA LYS A 38 -13.73 -11.20 -11.75
C LYS A 38 -13.04 -10.90 -13.08
N SER A 39 -12.63 -9.64 -13.29
CA SER A 39 -11.99 -9.21 -14.52
C SER A 39 -10.63 -9.87 -14.72
N LYS A 40 -9.88 -10.09 -13.64
CA LYS A 40 -8.52 -10.64 -13.68
C LYS A 40 -8.40 -12.05 -13.09
N GLN A 41 -9.51 -12.64 -12.63
CA GLN A 41 -9.56 -13.98 -12.02
C GLN A 41 -8.61 -14.11 -10.81
N ARG A 42 -8.57 -13.07 -9.97
CA ARG A 42 -7.74 -13.04 -8.75
C ARG A 42 -8.61 -13.00 -7.52
N GLN A 43 -8.13 -13.63 -6.46
CA GLN A 43 -8.78 -13.71 -5.15
C GLN A 43 -7.86 -13.15 -4.08
N ALA A 44 -8.45 -12.53 -3.06
CA ALA A 44 -7.73 -11.99 -1.91
C ALA A 44 -8.52 -12.16 -0.61
N ASN A 45 -7.83 -12.38 0.48
CA ASN A 45 -8.42 -12.24 1.83
C ASN A 45 -8.68 -10.76 2.09
N ALA A 46 -9.95 -10.40 2.38
CA ALA A 46 -10.31 -9.00 2.62
C ALA A 46 -9.78 -8.45 3.96
N LYS A 47 -9.24 -9.31 4.82
CA LYS A 47 -8.59 -8.96 6.08
C LYS A 47 -7.07 -8.81 5.95
N SER A 48 -6.53 -8.93 4.74
CA SER A 48 -5.10 -8.75 4.45
C SER A 48 -4.92 -7.62 3.44
N VAL A 49 -4.24 -6.56 3.86
CA VAL A 49 -3.93 -5.40 2.99
C VAL A 49 -3.08 -5.84 1.80
N LEU A 50 -2.10 -6.71 2.05
CA LEU A 50 -1.20 -7.20 1.01
C LEU A 50 -1.94 -8.06 -0.02
N ALA A 51 -2.79 -8.98 0.44
CA ALA A 51 -3.62 -9.80 -0.45
C ALA A 51 -4.55 -8.95 -1.31
N LEU A 52 -5.19 -7.92 -0.72
CA LEU A 52 -6.07 -6.99 -1.42
C LEU A 52 -5.33 -6.22 -2.53
N VAL A 53 -4.12 -5.73 -2.26
CA VAL A 53 -3.27 -5.10 -3.28
C VAL A 53 -2.88 -6.11 -4.35
N GLY A 54 -2.56 -7.35 -3.96
CA GLY A 54 -2.23 -8.45 -4.86
C GLY A 54 -3.38 -8.88 -5.79
N ALA A 55 -4.65 -8.58 -5.43
CA ALA A 55 -5.79 -8.82 -6.30
C ALA A 55 -5.80 -7.93 -7.56
N ASP A 56 -4.94 -6.90 -7.59
CA ASP A 56 -4.70 -6.00 -8.74
C ASP A 56 -6.00 -5.43 -9.32
N VAL A 57 -6.86 -4.92 -8.43
CA VAL A 57 -8.14 -4.32 -8.84
C VAL A 57 -7.89 -2.92 -9.38
N THR A 58 -8.29 -2.68 -10.61
CA THR A 58 -8.18 -1.39 -11.31
C THR A 58 -9.56 -0.79 -11.57
N VAL A 59 -9.57 0.50 -11.95
CA VAL A 59 -10.82 1.20 -12.28
C VAL A 59 -11.60 0.45 -13.36
N GLY A 60 -12.88 0.25 -13.12
CA GLY A 60 -13.79 -0.44 -14.04
C GLY A 60 -13.89 -1.95 -13.84
N ASP A 61 -13.01 -2.57 -13.05
CA ASP A 61 -13.06 -4.00 -12.78
C ASP A 61 -14.36 -4.40 -12.06
N GLU A 62 -14.94 -5.52 -12.46
CA GLU A 62 -16.06 -6.16 -11.76
C GLU A 62 -15.51 -7.02 -10.63
N CYS A 63 -15.96 -6.73 -9.42
CA CYS A 63 -15.53 -7.41 -8.22
C CYS A 63 -16.72 -7.90 -7.38
N TYR A 64 -16.48 -8.88 -6.52
CA TYR A 64 -17.44 -9.27 -5.51
C TYR A 64 -16.73 -9.77 -4.24
N PHE A 65 -17.40 -9.55 -3.11
CA PHE A 65 -17.02 -10.18 -1.85
C PHE A 65 -17.86 -11.44 -1.64
N THR A 66 -17.24 -12.51 -1.16
CA THR A 66 -17.94 -13.63 -0.56
C THR A 66 -17.76 -13.56 0.95
N ILE A 67 -18.86 -13.70 1.67
CA ILE A 67 -18.90 -13.57 3.14
C ILE A 67 -19.51 -14.84 3.69
N SER A 68 -18.80 -15.55 4.56
CA SER A 68 -19.24 -16.82 5.12
C SER A 68 -18.84 -16.94 6.58
N GLY A 69 -19.80 -17.14 7.49
CA GLY A 69 -19.58 -17.29 8.91
C GLY A 69 -20.80 -16.95 9.75
N ASN A 70 -20.63 -16.95 11.07
CA ASN A 70 -21.74 -16.74 12.01
C ASN A 70 -22.33 -15.33 11.95
N ASP A 71 -21.52 -14.33 11.63
CA ASP A 71 -21.90 -12.92 11.56
C ASP A 71 -22.02 -12.40 10.11
N GLU A 72 -22.16 -13.30 9.13
CA GLU A 72 -22.21 -12.98 7.69
C GLU A 72 -23.29 -11.97 7.32
N ASN A 73 -24.43 -11.96 8.01
CA ASN A 73 -25.50 -11.00 7.73
C ASN A 73 -25.08 -9.58 8.14
N LEU A 74 -24.47 -9.44 9.33
CA LEU A 74 -24.00 -8.15 9.83
C LEU A 74 -22.82 -7.63 9.00
N ALA A 75 -21.89 -8.51 8.66
CA ALA A 75 -20.75 -8.20 7.81
C ALA A 75 -21.21 -7.71 6.43
N TYR A 76 -22.17 -8.40 5.82
CA TYR A 76 -22.75 -8.01 4.53
C TYR A 76 -23.36 -6.61 4.55
N GLU A 77 -24.22 -6.32 5.55
CA GLU A 77 -24.89 -5.00 5.63
C GLU A 77 -23.88 -3.88 5.84
N LYS A 78 -22.89 -4.08 6.72
CA LYS A 78 -21.86 -3.09 6.99
C LYS A 78 -20.95 -2.87 5.78
N LEU A 79 -20.52 -3.95 5.13
CA LEU A 79 -19.66 -3.87 3.95
C LEU A 79 -20.39 -3.23 2.77
N LYS A 80 -21.69 -3.51 2.62
CA LYS A 80 -22.53 -2.89 1.60
C LYS A 80 -22.60 -1.37 1.78
N ILE A 81 -22.88 -0.89 2.98
CA ILE A 81 -22.91 0.56 3.29
C ILE A 81 -21.53 1.18 2.99
N PHE A 82 -20.46 0.52 3.41
CA PHE A 82 -19.10 0.99 3.15
C PHE A 82 -18.82 1.12 1.65
N ILE A 83 -19.11 0.10 0.85
CA ILE A 83 -18.87 0.12 -0.60
C ILE A 83 -19.70 1.19 -1.30
N GLU A 84 -20.97 1.36 -0.91
CA GLU A 84 -21.88 2.30 -1.57
C GLU A 84 -21.62 3.78 -1.17
N GLN A 85 -21.10 4.04 0.02
CA GLN A 85 -21.04 5.42 0.57
C GLN A 85 -19.63 5.92 0.87
N GLU A 86 -18.73 5.05 1.32
CA GLU A 86 -17.42 5.45 1.82
C GLU A 86 -16.28 5.10 0.86
N PHE A 87 -16.37 3.96 0.17
CA PHE A 87 -15.28 3.40 -0.62
C PHE A 87 -14.74 4.33 -1.71
N ILE A 88 -15.64 5.03 -2.41
CA ILE A 88 -15.23 5.98 -3.45
C ILE A 88 -14.38 7.16 -2.90
N HIS A 89 -14.50 7.43 -1.61
CA HIS A 89 -13.78 8.51 -0.93
C HIS A 89 -12.48 8.06 -0.25
N CYS A 90 -12.19 6.74 -0.23
CA CYS A 90 -10.97 6.20 0.36
C CYS A 90 -9.71 6.58 -0.43
N ASP A 91 -9.87 6.91 -1.72
CA ASP A 91 -8.77 7.39 -2.54
C ASP A 91 -8.79 8.92 -2.51
N GLY A 92 -7.89 9.51 -1.72
CA GLY A 92 -7.75 10.96 -1.70
C GLY A 92 -7.46 11.51 -3.10
N LEU A 93 -8.00 12.67 -3.42
CA LEU A 93 -7.73 13.36 -4.68
C LEU A 93 -6.22 13.44 -4.91
N MET A 94 -5.69 12.58 -5.76
CA MET A 94 -4.33 12.77 -6.24
C MET A 94 -4.23 14.16 -6.90
N PRO A 95 -3.22 14.96 -6.58
CA PRO A 95 -2.97 16.17 -7.33
C PRO A 95 -2.86 15.76 -8.81
N LYS A 96 -3.68 16.40 -9.65
CA LYS A 96 -3.61 16.18 -11.11
C LYS A 96 -2.14 16.27 -11.50
N LYS A 97 -1.59 15.20 -12.08
CA LYS A 97 -0.29 15.27 -12.75
C LYS A 97 -0.46 16.30 -13.85
N ASP A 98 -0.08 17.55 -13.58
CA ASP A 98 0.13 18.50 -14.66
C ASP A 98 1.15 17.82 -15.58
N LYS A 99 0.81 17.66 -16.86
CA LYS A 99 1.78 17.13 -17.83
C LYS A 99 3.04 17.95 -17.65
N PRO A 100 4.21 17.31 -17.50
CA PRO A 100 5.45 18.05 -17.36
C PRO A 100 5.54 18.98 -18.58
N GLU A 101 5.44 20.28 -18.36
CA GLU A 101 5.82 21.24 -19.36
C GLU A 101 7.30 20.95 -19.62
N GLN A 102 7.63 20.50 -20.83
CA GLN A 102 9.01 20.35 -21.23
C GLN A 102 9.64 21.74 -21.13
N GLY A 103 10.22 22.02 -19.97
CA GLY A 103 10.87 23.29 -19.71
C GLY A 103 12.03 23.43 -20.70
N MET A 104 11.90 24.34 -21.66
CA MET A 104 13.02 24.71 -22.51
C MET A 104 14.12 25.28 -21.60
N ILE A 105 15.27 24.62 -21.59
CA ILE A 105 16.43 25.10 -20.85
C ILE A 105 16.84 26.47 -21.48
N PRO A 106 16.84 27.54 -20.71
CA PRO A 106 17.25 28.84 -21.22
C PRO A 106 18.67 28.75 -21.83
N ILE A 107 18.87 29.35 -22.99
CA ILE A 107 20.12 29.29 -23.77
C ILE A 107 21.34 29.71 -22.94
N TYR A 108 21.19 30.64 -22.01
CA TYR A 108 22.28 31.07 -21.13
C TYR A 108 22.73 29.98 -20.16
N LEU A 109 21.79 29.10 -19.69
CA LEU A 109 22.13 27.99 -18.80
C LEU A 109 22.81 26.87 -19.58
N SER A 110 22.40 26.60 -20.82
CA SER A 110 23.03 25.55 -21.65
C SER A 110 24.51 25.83 -21.96
N ARG A 111 24.94 27.08 -21.91
CA ARG A 111 26.34 27.49 -22.13
C ARG A 111 27.21 27.41 -20.87
N THR A 112 26.63 27.40 -19.69
CA THR A 112 27.36 27.46 -18.41
C THR A 112 27.31 26.14 -17.63
N LEU A 113 26.41 25.22 -17.98
CA LEU A 113 26.26 23.95 -17.29
C LEU A 113 27.17 22.89 -17.94
N SER A 114 27.96 22.22 -17.13
CA SER A 114 28.81 21.11 -17.54
C SER A 114 28.03 19.81 -17.72
N GLN A 115 26.90 19.68 -17.06
CA GLN A 115 26.03 18.51 -17.13
C GLN A 115 24.58 18.89 -16.92
N ILE A 116 23.67 18.29 -17.69
CA ILE A 116 22.23 18.45 -17.61
C ILE A 116 21.63 17.06 -17.43
N ILE A 117 20.88 16.86 -16.37
CA ILE A 117 20.11 15.64 -16.12
C ILE A 117 18.65 16.00 -16.28
N GLN A 118 17.97 15.33 -17.21
CA GLN A 118 16.55 15.49 -17.40
C GLN A 118 15.80 14.52 -16.48
N GLY A 119 14.78 15.01 -15.79
CA GLY A 119 13.92 14.23 -14.90
C GLY A 119 12.49 14.69 -14.97
N ASP A 120 11.59 13.94 -14.35
CA ASP A 120 10.18 14.29 -14.24
C ASP A 120 9.96 15.23 -13.03
N GLY A 121 9.31 16.36 -13.27
CA GLY A 121 8.95 17.31 -12.23
C GLY A 121 7.78 16.77 -11.39
N VAL A 122 8.02 16.51 -10.11
CA VAL A 122 6.98 16.06 -9.17
C VAL A 122 6.34 17.20 -8.37
N SER A 123 6.99 18.36 -8.34
CA SER A 123 6.45 19.60 -7.77
C SER A 123 6.87 20.81 -8.58
N LYS A 124 6.06 21.90 -8.52
CA LYS A 124 6.39 23.16 -9.21
C LYS A 124 7.41 23.95 -8.40
N GLY A 125 8.39 24.50 -9.07
CA GLY A 125 9.36 25.41 -8.47
C GLY A 125 10.78 25.20 -8.95
N ILE A 126 11.68 26.05 -8.42
CA ILE A 126 13.11 26.00 -8.66
C ILE A 126 13.78 25.88 -7.30
N ALA A 127 14.63 24.91 -7.13
CA ALA A 127 15.45 24.76 -5.94
C ALA A 127 16.94 24.85 -6.26
N LYS A 128 17.72 25.39 -5.31
CA LYS A 128 19.18 25.38 -5.37
C LYS A 128 19.69 24.69 -4.11
N GLY A 129 20.52 23.67 -4.29
CA GLY A 129 21.05 22.92 -3.17
C GLY A 129 22.17 21.98 -3.58
N ARG A 130 22.63 21.20 -2.62
CA ARG A 130 23.56 20.10 -2.86
C ARG A 130 22.75 18.88 -3.30
N SER A 131 23.09 18.29 -4.44
CA SER A 131 22.48 17.05 -4.89
C SER A 131 22.93 15.88 -4.01
N ILE A 132 22.00 15.02 -3.65
CA ILE A 132 22.27 13.76 -2.99
C ILE A 132 21.85 12.66 -3.97
N TYR A 133 22.78 11.78 -4.31
CA TYR A 133 22.46 10.60 -5.10
C TYR A 133 21.95 9.51 -4.14
N MET A 134 20.72 9.04 -4.36
CA MET A 134 20.17 7.90 -3.65
C MET A 134 20.26 6.69 -4.57
N GLU A 135 21.10 5.73 -4.20
CA GLU A 135 21.10 4.44 -4.89
C GLU A 135 19.79 3.71 -4.60
N SER A 136 19.23 3.09 -5.64
CA SER A 136 18.10 2.19 -5.42
C SER A 136 18.54 1.02 -4.54
N PHE A 137 17.72 0.69 -3.56
CA PHE A 137 17.96 -0.48 -2.72
C PHE A 137 17.84 -1.73 -3.59
N ASP A 138 18.95 -2.43 -3.77
CA ASP A 138 19.04 -3.62 -4.60
C ASP A 138 19.21 -4.84 -3.70
N LEU A 139 18.13 -5.61 -3.57
CA LEU A 139 18.12 -6.84 -2.76
C LEU A 139 19.17 -7.86 -3.24
N GLN A 140 19.53 -7.85 -4.53
CA GLN A 140 20.53 -8.77 -5.08
C GLN A 140 21.96 -8.45 -4.61
N LYS A 141 22.20 -7.21 -4.15
CA LYS A 141 23.50 -6.80 -3.58
C LYS A 141 23.65 -7.14 -2.11
N ILE A 142 22.58 -7.57 -1.46
CA ILE A 142 22.67 -8.05 -0.08
C ILE A 142 23.32 -9.44 -0.12
N SER A 143 24.54 -9.52 0.36
CA SER A 143 25.19 -10.79 0.61
C SER A 143 24.45 -11.49 1.74
N LEU A 144 23.59 -12.44 1.42
CA LEU A 144 22.99 -13.32 2.41
C LEU A 144 24.12 -14.24 2.90
N SER A 145 24.72 -13.90 4.05
CA SER A 145 25.58 -14.84 4.77
C SER A 145 24.73 -16.03 5.21
N GLU A 146 25.26 -17.23 5.09
CA GLU A 146 24.58 -18.41 5.67
C GLU A 146 24.26 -18.13 7.14
N PRO A 147 23.06 -18.46 7.59
CA PRO A 147 22.64 -18.20 8.96
C PRO A 147 23.54 -18.98 9.93
N SER A 148 24.25 -18.25 10.78
CA SER A 148 25.11 -18.84 11.82
C SER A 148 24.33 -19.22 13.08
N SER A 149 23.03 -18.93 13.13
CA SER A 149 22.16 -19.16 14.28
C SER A 149 21.09 -20.21 13.98
N SER A 150 20.54 -20.81 15.03
CA SER A 150 19.43 -21.76 14.91
C SER A 150 18.17 -21.07 14.37
N GLN A 151 17.27 -21.81 13.74
CA GLN A 151 15.98 -21.28 13.23
C GLN A 151 15.20 -20.55 14.32
N SER A 152 15.21 -21.05 15.56
CA SER A 152 14.56 -20.41 16.70
C SER A 152 15.13 -19.03 17.01
N GLU A 153 16.46 -18.89 16.99
CA GLU A 153 17.11 -17.58 17.22
C GLU A 153 16.82 -16.60 16.09
N GLN A 154 16.72 -17.07 14.85
CA GLN A 154 16.36 -16.22 13.70
C GLN A 154 14.92 -15.72 13.80
N CYS A 155 13.98 -16.59 14.22
CA CYS A 155 12.60 -16.19 14.48
C CYS A 155 12.52 -15.12 15.59
N GLU A 156 13.30 -15.24 16.65
CA GLU A 156 13.34 -14.22 17.71
C GLU A 156 13.92 -12.89 17.21
N ILE A 157 14.98 -12.92 16.42
CA ILE A 157 15.57 -11.74 15.80
C ILE A 157 14.56 -11.05 14.89
N LEU A 158 13.84 -11.81 14.07
CA LEU A 158 12.80 -11.28 13.20
C LEU A 158 11.66 -10.62 14.00
N LYS A 159 11.15 -11.28 15.04
CA LYS A 159 10.11 -10.70 15.92
C LYS A 159 10.56 -9.39 16.56
N LEU A 160 11.80 -9.33 17.02
CA LEU A 160 12.37 -8.10 17.55
C LEU A 160 12.50 -6.99 16.49
N ALA A 161 12.87 -7.35 15.25
CA ALA A 161 12.96 -6.41 14.14
C ALA A 161 11.59 -5.85 13.77
N LEU A 162 10.56 -6.70 13.66
CA LEU A 162 9.18 -6.28 13.43
C LEU A 162 8.66 -5.37 14.54
N GLN A 163 8.92 -5.71 15.81
CA GLN A 163 8.53 -4.86 16.93
C GLN A 163 9.19 -3.47 16.88
N ARG A 164 10.48 -3.40 16.53
CA ARG A 164 11.18 -2.11 16.37
C ARG A 164 10.61 -1.30 15.20
N ALA A 165 10.30 -1.96 14.07
CA ALA A 165 9.69 -1.30 12.94
C ALA A 165 8.33 -0.71 13.32
N ARG A 166 7.46 -1.46 14.00
CA ARG A 166 6.16 -0.98 14.51
C ARG A 166 6.31 0.23 15.43
N GLN A 167 7.28 0.20 16.34
CA GLN A 167 7.56 1.35 17.22
C GLN A 167 8.01 2.57 16.42
N GLN A 168 8.86 2.39 15.41
CA GLN A 168 9.33 3.49 14.56
C GLN A 168 8.18 4.10 13.78
N PHE A 169 7.33 3.30 13.13
CA PHE A 169 6.13 3.80 12.44
C PHE A 169 5.22 4.59 13.37
N SER A 170 5.01 4.11 14.60
CA SER A 170 4.21 4.84 15.59
C SER A 170 4.77 6.23 15.93
N LEU A 171 6.10 6.35 16.01
CA LEU A 171 6.75 7.64 16.23
C LEU A 171 6.67 8.53 14.99
N ASP A 172 6.87 7.97 13.81
CA ASP A 172 6.82 8.70 12.55
C ASP A 172 5.40 9.25 12.29
N ILE A 173 4.36 8.47 12.57
CA ILE A 173 2.95 8.90 12.48
C ILE A 173 2.68 10.08 13.42
N GLN A 174 3.22 10.07 14.64
CA GLN A 174 3.03 11.18 15.59
C GLN A 174 3.69 12.49 15.14
N GLN A 175 4.74 12.41 14.32
CA GLN A 175 5.50 13.56 13.83
C GLN A 175 5.12 13.97 12.41
N ALA A 176 4.32 13.16 11.71
CA ALA A 176 3.95 13.36 10.34
C ALA A 176 2.92 14.50 10.17
N ASP A 177 2.92 15.13 9.02
CA ASP A 177 1.84 16.00 8.63
C ASP A 177 0.57 15.19 8.26
N LYS A 178 -0.56 15.86 8.22
CA LYS A 178 -1.86 15.22 7.97
C LYS A 178 -1.91 14.43 6.66
N ALA A 179 -1.15 14.83 5.64
CA ALA A 179 -1.15 14.16 4.34
C ALA A 179 -0.29 12.88 4.36
N ALA A 180 0.72 12.83 5.22
CA ALA A 180 1.60 11.67 5.37
C ALA A 180 1.03 10.62 6.33
N VAL A 181 0.20 11.02 7.30
CA VAL A 181 -0.39 10.10 8.31
C VAL A 181 -1.11 8.93 7.64
N ASP A 182 -2.03 9.18 6.72
CA ASP A 182 -2.81 8.12 6.05
C ASP A 182 -1.91 7.09 5.32
N ILE A 183 -0.78 7.57 4.78
CA ILE A 183 0.20 6.72 4.08
C ILE A 183 0.98 5.86 5.08
N LEU A 184 1.45 6.48 6.16
CA LEU A 184 2.21 5.79 7.20
C LEU A 184 1.35 4.78 7.96
N GLU A 185 0.08 5.10 8.22
CA GLU A 185 -0.87 4.16 8.80
C GLU A 185 -1.09 2.94 7.90
N ALA A 186 -1.32 3.15 6.60
CA ALA A 186 -1.44 2.06 5.66
C ALA A 186 -0.16 1.20 5.56
N GLN A 187 1.02 1.81 5.64
CA GLN A 187 2.29 1.08 5.67
C GLN A 187 2.49 0.33 6.99
N SER A 188 2.08 0.91 8.13
CA SER A 188 2.14 0.23 9.43
C SER A 188 1.28 -1.02 9.45
N GLN A 189 0.08 -0.97 8.85
CA GLN A 189 -0.81 -2.12 8.76
C GLN A 189 -0.23 -3.29 7.95
N LEU A 190 0.66 -3.01 6.98
CA LEU A 190 1.39 -4.08 6.28
C LEU A 190 2.28 -4.90 7.23
N LEU A 191 2.81 -4.29 8.31
CA LEU A 191 3.61 -5.01 9.30
C LEU A 191 2.77 -5.87 10.27
N ASP A 192 1.47 -5.60 10.32
CA ASP A 192 0.51 -6.33 11.16
C ASP A 192 -0.30 -7.36 10.34
N ASP A 193 0.02 -7.50 9.05
CA ASP A 193 -0.65 -8.41 8.14
C ASP A 193 -0.29 -9.87 8.49
N GLU A 194 -1.31 -10.68 8.79
CA GLU A 194 -1.14 -12.08 9.20
C GLU A 194 -0.47 -12.93 8.12
N ASP A 195 -0.69 -12.62 6.82
CA ASP A 195 -0.08 -13.35 5.71
C ASP A 195 1.44 -13.09 5.66
N ILE A 196 1.90 -11.87 5.98
CA ILE A 196 3.33 -11.55 6.07
C ILE A 196 3.96 -12.29 7.25
N GLU A 197 3.34 -12.23 8.42
CA GLU A 197 3.88 -12.90 9.62
C GLU A 197 3.95 -14.42 9.40
N ALA A 198 2.91 -15.03 8.83
CA ALA A 198 2.89 -16.44 8.49
C ALA A 198 4.01 -16.81 7.50
N CYS A 199 4.14 -16.10 6.37
CA CYS A 199 5.19 -16.35 5.38
C CYS A 199 6.61 -16.21 5.92
N LEU A 200 6.84 -15.29 6.87
CA LEU A 200 8.16 -15.03 7.45
C LEU A 200 8.54 -16.02 8.56
N LEU A 201 7.55 -16.64 9.22
CA LEU A 201 7.75 -17.55 10.33
C LEU A 201 7.57 -19.04 9.94
N GLU A 202 7.03 -19.33 8.75
CA GLU A 202 6.99 -20.70 8.22
C GLU A 202 8.39 -21.19 7.85
N PRO A 203 8.72 -22.45 8.18
CA PRO A 203 10.04 -23.01 7.95
C PRO A 203 10.30 -23.31 6.46
#